data_12c9980c47a2ca33f3391c8f75c74037
#
_entry.id   12c9980c47a2ca33f3391c8f75c74037
#
_cell.length_a   1.000
_cell.length_b   1.000
_cell.length_c   1.000
_cell.angle_alpha   90.00
_cell.angle_beta   90.00
_cell.angle_gamma   90.00
#
_symmetry.space_group_name_H-M   'P 1'
#
loop_
_entity.id
_entity.type
_entity.pdbx_description
1 polymer ?
#
loop_
_entity_poly.entity_id
_entity_poly.type
_entity_poly.pdbx_seq_one_letter_code
_entity_poly.pdbx_strand_id
1 'polypeptide(L)'
;MVYDYIIRNGIVIDFQRNQFYKKDLYLVKGRIVEGDPSADGAEIIDAEGKYVLPGLIDMHAHYFYGGNNLGINADILCPSQGITTSIDAGSTGTMNFDAFYRNGMLDSMTEIKAYINLIPEGVKAGYKRGECCDPDDMDCDQILAFFKKYPHAIKGLKLRIAEETTKGFGLEPLEKAVQIAEKIRWEGYPCVLAVHCANLPEDAPISGILQLLKPGDSYTHLYQNLGETIFDSDRKVRKELRDARKRGILFETGNGSIHWSIPNLTDAYKTAFSRILSVPMQCCNLFGKNHPSVCSMQ
;
A
#
# COMPACT_ATOMS: atom_id res chain seq x y z
N MET A 1 -22.00 16.49 27.92
CA MET A 1 -20.65 16.18 27.31
C MET A 1 -20.41 17.29 26.31
N VAL A 2 -19.23 17.89 26.29
CA VAL A 2 -18.87 18.89 25.27
C VAL A 2 -18.29 18.15 24.09
N TYR A 3 -18.90 18.29 22.91
CA TYR A 3 -18.40 17.73 21.66
C TYR A 3 -17.45 18.72 20.99
N ASP A 4 -16.40 18.20 20.32
CA ASP A 4 -15.52 19.03 19.51
C ASP A 4 -16.21 19.36 18.18
N TYR A 5 -16.80 18.34 17.55
CA TYR A 5 -17.51 18.46 16.27
C TYR A 5 -18.80 17.63 16.27
N ILE A 6 -19.79 18.12 15.54
CA ILE A 6 -21.00 17.34 15.18
C ILE A 6 -21.13 17.37 13.65
N ILE A 7 -21.08 16.20 13.01
CA ILE A 7 -21.36 16.07 11.58
C ILE A 7 -22.84 15.74 11.41
N ARG A 8 -23.61 16.66 10.80
CA ARG A 8 -25.06 16.54 10.61
C ARG A 8 -25.45 16.25 9.17
N ASN A 9 -26.62 15.65 9.00
CA ASN A 9 -27.30 15.44 7.70
C ASN A 9 -26.58 14.53 6.71
N GLY A 10 -25.43 13.95 7.06
CA GLY A 10 -24.63 13.14 6.15
C GLY A 10 -25.16 11.72 5.94
N ILE A 11 -24.77 11.12 4.82
CA ILE A 11 -25.02 9.72 4.52
C ILE A 11 -23.79 8.92 4.99
N VAL A 12 -23.90 8.25 6.13
CA VAL A 12 -22.82 7.45 6.71
C VAL A 12 -22.71 6.13 5.94
N ILE A 13 -21.48 5.77 5.57
CA ILE A 13 -21.18 4.50 4.91
C ILE A 13 -20.62 3.51 5.93
N ASP A 14 -21.32 2.41 6.12
CA ASP A 14 -20.88 1.26 6.91
C ASP A 14 -20.37 0.15 5.96
N PHE A 15 -19.06 0.09 5.78
CA PHE A 15 -18.44 -0.90 4.91
C PHE A 15 -18.54 -2.34 5.45
N GLN A 16 -18.66 -2.52 6.77
CA GLN A 16 -18.77 -3.85 7.37
C GLN A 16 -20.13 -4.47 7.10
N ARG A 17 -21.19 -3.63 7.14
CA ARG A 17 -22.57 -4.08 6.89
C ARG A 17 -23.01 -3.86 5.45
N ASN A 18 -22.20 -3.19 4.64
CA ASN A 18 -22.55 -2.75 3.28
C ASN A 18 -23.87 -1.95 3.28
N GLN A 19 -23.97 -0.99 4.19
CA GLN A 19 -25.17 -0.18 4.39
C GLN A 19 -24.86 1.31 4.32
N PHE A 20 -25.88 2.06 3.91
CA PHE A 20 -25.88 3.52 3.85
C PHE A 20 -27.04 4.00 4.72
N TYR A 21 -26.79 4.91 5.65
CA TYR A 21 -27.82 5.46 6.52
C TYR A 21 -27.55 6.90 6.90
N LYS A 22 -28.63 7.68 7.09
CA LYS A 22 -28.52 9.05 7.61
C LYS A 22 -28.34 8.96 9.12
N LYS A 23 -27.27 9.55 9.64
CA LYS A 23 -27.00 9.63 11.07
C LYS A 23 -26.06 10.78 11.36
N ASP A 24 -26.34 11.54 12.42
CA ASP A 24 -25.41 12.52 12.95
C ASP A 24 -24.28 11.80 13.69
N LEU A 25 -23.05 12.28 13.53
CA LEU A 25 -21.88 11.77 14.22
C LEU A 25 -21.34 12.82 15.17
N TYR A 26 -21.01 12.39 16.39
CA TYR A 26 -20.52 13.24 17.47
C TYR A 26 -19.07 12.88 17.76
N LEU A 27 -18.18 13.88 17.78
CA LEU A 27 -16.75 13.68 17.95
C LEU A 27 -16.24 14.35 19.22
N VAL A 28 -15.46 13.59 19.99
CA VAL A 28 -14.75 14.07 21.17
C VAL A 28 -13.32 13.55 21.10
N LYS A 29 -12.33 14.45 21.14
CA LYS A 29 -10.89 14.12 21.08
C LYS A 29 -10.54 13.15 19.94
N GLY A 30 -11.06 13.46 18.74
CA GLY A 30 -10.84 12.67 17.54
C GLY A 30 -11.52 11.31 17.50
N ARG A 31 -12.47 11.02 18.39
CA ARG A 31 -13.22 9.75 18.44
C ARG A 31 -14.70 9.98 18.24
N ILE A 32 -15.34 9.08 17.50
CA ILE A 32 -16.80 9.04 17.38
C ILE A 32 -17.36 8.47 18.67
N VAL A 33 -18.32 9.17 19.25
CA VAL A 33 -19.02 8.79 20.49
C VAL A 33 -20.55 8.75 20.29
N GLU A 34 -21.27 8.15 21.19
CA GLU A 34 -22.71 8.30 21.25
C GLU A 34 -23.05 9.75 21.61
N GLY A 35 -24.02 10.34 20.89
CA GLY A 35 -24.34 11.74 21.01
C GLY A 35 -25.74 12.02 21.42
N ASP A 36 -25.93 13.22 21.95
CA ASP A 36 -27.23 13.79 22.28
C ASP A 36 -27.63 14.77 21.17
N PRO A 37 -28.76 14.54 20.45
CA PRO A 37 -29.21 15.44 19.39
C PRO A 37 -29.49 16.87 19.87
N SER A 38 -29.73 17.06 21.18
CA SER A 38 -29.96 18.37 21.78
C SER A 38 -28.68 19.11 22.21
N ALA A 39 -27.49 18.54 21.94
CA ALA A 39 -26.25 19.14 22.36
C ALA A 39 -25.92 20.41 21.57
N ASP A 40 -25.64 21.48 22.32
CA ASP A 40 -25.18 22.77 21.80
C ASP A 40 -23.69 22.97 22.12
N GLY A 41 -23.05 23.87 21.37
CA GLY A 41 -21.70 24.35 21.67
C GLY A 41 -20.55 23.63 20.95
N ALA A 42 -20.85 22.69 20.07
CA ALA A 42 -19.87 22.07 19.17
C ALA A 42 -19.75 22.81 17.84
N GLU A 43 -18.61 22.66 17.15
CA GLU A 43 -18.51 23.06 15.75
C GLU A 43 -19.35 22.09 14.89
N ILE A 44 -20.30 22.66 14.12
CA ILE A 44 -21.21 21.86 13.30
C ILE A 44 -20.70 21.82 11.86
N ILE A 45 -20.52 20.60 11.36
CA ILE A 45 -20.22 20.33 9.96
C ILE A 45 -21.50 19.82 9.30
N ASP A 46 -22.11 20.64 8.44
CA ASP A 46 -23.27 20.21 7.65
C ASP A 46 -22.80 19.38 6.44
N ALA A 47 -23.16 18.11 6.45
CA ALA A 47 -22.85 17.14 5.41
C ALA A 47 -24.09 16.78 4.57
N GLU A 48 -25.07 17.68 4.44
CA GLU A 48 -26.24 17.43 3.62
C GLU A 48 -25.84 17.09 2.18
N GLY A 49 -26.41 16.00 1.65
CA GLY A 49 -26.09 15.48 0.31
C GLY A 49 -24.70 14.88 0.14
N LYS A 50 -23.90 14.76 1.21
CA LYS A 50 -22.55 14.19 1.15
C LYS A 50 -22.50 12.84 1.85
N TYR A 51 -21.56 12.00 1.35
CA TYR A 51 -21.19 10.78 2.05
C TYR A 51 -20.20 11.08 3.19
N VAL A 52 -20.41 10.42 4.31
CA VAL A 52 -19.49 10.43 5.46
C VAL A 52 -18.93 9.04 5.64
N LEU A 53 -17.62 8.92 5.58
CA LEU A 53 -16.90 7.65 5.63
C LEU A 53 -15.66 7.79 6.53
N PRO A 54 -15.11 6.69 7.04
CA PRO A 54 -13.81 6.71 7.68
C PRO A 54 -12.75 7.29 6.74
N GLY A 55 -11.70 7.89 7.29
CA GLY A 55 -10.57 8.34 6.49
C GLY A 55 -10.02 7.23 5.62
N LEU A 56 -9.64 7.57 4.39
CA LEU A 56 -9.11 6.62 3.43
C LEU A 56 -7.73 6.12 3.86
N ILE A 57 -7.43 4.87 3.50
CA ILE A 57 -6.12 4.25 3.72
C ILE A 57 -5.45 4.04 2.37
N ASP A 58 -4.29 4.67 2.15
CA ASP A 58 -3.44 4.38 1.00
C ASP A 58 -2.43 3.29 1.38
N MET A 59 -2.46 2.18 0.69
CA MET A 59 -1.62 1.02 1.03
C MET A 59 -0.27 1.00 0.30
N HIS A 60 0.01 1.95 -0.61
CA HIS A 60 1.23 1.93 -1.41
C HIS A 60 1.66 3.32 -1.89
N ALA A 61 2.52 3.95 -1.13
CA ALA A 61 3.17 5.20 -1.52
C ALA A 61 4.61 5.25 -1.00
N HIS A 62 5.32 6.36 -1.25
CA HIS A 62 6.69 6.56 -0.79
C HIS A 62 6.80 7.93 -0.12
N TYR A 63 7.15 7.96 1.17
CA TYR A 63 7.10 9.18 1.99
C TYR A 63 8.44 9.58 2.60
N PHE A 64 9.53 8.90 2.31
CA PHE A 64 10.86 9.32 2.79
C PHE A 64 11.32 10.57 2.03
N TYR A 65 10.58 11.68 2.25
CA TYR A 65 10.83 12.97 1.62
C TYR A 65 12.22 13.51 1.97
N GLY A 66 12.97 13.89 0.94
CA GLY A 66 14.36 14.34 1.11
C GLY A 66 15.38 13.24 1.41
N GLY A 67 14.95 12.00 1.66
CA GLY A 67 15.83 10.86 1.90
C GLY A 67 16.05 9.98 0.67
N ASN A 68 15.12 10.00 -0.28
CA ASN A 68 15.28 9.39 -1.61
C ASN A 68 14.53 10.21 -2.67
N ASN A 69 14.71 9.84 -3.95
CA ASN A 69 14.13 10.57 -5.09
C ASN A 69 12.67 10.21 -5.40
N LEU A 70 12.07 9.26 -4.69
CA LEU A 70 10.64 8.90 -4.83
C LEU A 70 9.79 9.55 -3.73
N GLY A 71 10.38 9.88 -2.58
CA GLY A 71 9.66 10.32 -1.39
C GLY A 71 8.96 11.66 -1.59
N ILE A 72 7.68 11.71 -1.24
CA ILE A 72 6.87 12.93 -1.16
C ILE A 72 6.47 13.18 0.29
N ASN A 73 6.22 14.44 0.65
CA ASN A 73 5.66 14.75 1.95
C ASN A 73 4.19 14.31 2.01
N ALA A 74 3.86 13.43 2.98
CA ALA A 74 2.53 12.87 3.14
C ALA A 74 1.48 13.94 3.43
N ASP A 75 1.80 14.96 4.21
CA ASP A 75 0.86 15.98 4.65
C ASP A 75 0.49 17.00 3.54
N ILE A 76 1.30 17.05 2.48
CA ILE A 76 0.93 17.80 1.27
C ILE A 76 -0.05 16.98 0.42
N LEU A 77 0.13 15.66 0.38
CA LEU A 77 -0.58 14.78 -0.54
C LEU A 77 -1.88 14.23 0.06
N CYS A 78 -1.78 13.59 1.22
CA CYS A 78 -2.84 12.76 1.77
C CYS A 78 -4.11 13.50 2.18
N PRO A 79 -4.03 14.63 2.93
CA PRO A 79 -5.24 15.31 3.41
C PRO A 79 -6.15 15.81 2.29
N SER A 80 -5.57 16.30 1.19
CA SER A 80 -6.32 16.80 0.04
C SER A 80 -7.18 15.74 -0.66
N GLN A 81 -6.94 14.46 -0.33
CA GLN A 81 -7.63 13.30 -0.90
C GLN A 81 -8.44 12.52 0.12
N GLY A 82 -8.53 13.02 1.36
CA GLY A 82 -9.20 12.33 2.45
C GLY A 82 -8.46 11.10 2.97
N ILE A 83 -7.16 10.97 2.65
CA ILE A 83 -6.31 9.91 3.18
C ILE A 83 -5.84 10.32 4.57
N THR A 84 -6.16 9.52 5.57
CA THR A 84 -5.77 9.74 6.97
C THR A 84 -4.67 8.79 7.43
N THR A 85 -4.54 7.65 6.76
CA THR A 85 -3.50 6.65 7.04
C THR A 85 -2.87 6.22 5.73
N SER A 86 -1.55 6.09 5.68
CA SER A 86 -0.88 5.58 4.50
C SER A 86 0.28 4.66 4.84
N ILE A 87 0.60 3.74 3.93
CA ILE A 87 1.71 2.80 4.10
C ILE A 87 2.83 3.19 3.14
N ASP A 88 3.98 3.50 3.70
CA ASP A 88 5.22 3.62 2.92
C ASP A 88 5.67 2.24 2.43
N ALA A 89 5.75 2.08 1.13
CA ALA A 89 6.01 0.80 0.49
C ALA A 89 7.51 0.51 0.33
N GLY A 90 8.28 0.63 1.41
CA GLY A 90 9.68 0.26 1.45
C GLY A 90 10.65 1.32 0.93
N SER A 91 10.32 2.59 1.14
CA SER A 91 11.28 3.68 0.86
C SER A 91 12.58 3.51 1.62
N THR A 92 12.52 2.84 2.78
CA THR A 92 13.65 2.62 3.68
C THR A 92 13.82 1.14 4.03
N GLY A 93 15.06 0.77 4.28
CA GLY A 93 15.46 -0.48 4.91
C GLY A 93 16.10 -0.25 6.27
N THR A 94 16.83 -1.25 6.78
CA THR A 94 17.42 -1.20 8.12
C THR A 94 18.46 -0.12 8.32
N MET A 95 19.11 0.37 7.28
CA MET A 95 20.12 1.42 7.38
C MET A 95 19.56 2.82 7.63
N ASN A 96 18.34 3.10 7.19
CA ASN A 96 17.80 4.46 7.17
C ASN A 96 16.38 4.61 7.75
N PHE A 97 15.76 3.52 8.21
CA PHE A 97 14.42 3.56 8.78
C PHE A 97 14.34 4.47 10.03
N ASP A 98 15.36 4.45 10.89
CA ASP A 98 15.41 5.31 12.08
C ASP A 98 15.32 6.82 11.73
N ALA A 99 15.96 7.21 10.63
CA ALA A 99 15.90 8.59 10.15
C ALA A 99 14.52 8.93 9.59
N PHE A 100 13.93 8.02 8.82
CA PHE A 100 12.58 8.18 8.28
C PHE A 100 11.54 8.25 9.41
N TYR A 101 11.62 7.35 10.38
CA TYR A 101 10.70 7.36 11.51
C TYR A 101 10.70 8.69 12.26
N ARG A 102 11.89 9.21 12.59
CA ARG A 102 12.03 10.46 13.35
C ARG A 102 11.66 11.70 12.57
N ASN A 103 12.02 11.77 11.28
CA ASN A 103 11.93 13.01 10.51
C ASN A 103 10.74 13.03 9.54
N GLY A 104 10.08 11.89 9.30
CA GLY A 104 9.00 11.79 8.33
C GLY A 104 7.70 11.20 8.87
N MET A 105 7.77 10.35 9.92
CA MET A 105 6.57 9.67 10.43
C MET A 105 6.01 10.30 11.71
N LEU A 106 6.86 10.65 12.67
CA LEU A 106 6.41 11.08 14.02
C LEU A 106 5.59 12.35 14.00
N ASP A 107 5.99 13.32 13.20
CA ASP A 107 5.38 14.66 13.17
C ASP A 107 4.38 14.83 12.02
N SER A 108 4.12 13.77 11.25
CA SER A 108 3.14 13.82 10.16
C SER A 108 1.70 13.84 10.70
N MET A 109 0.85 14.69 10.13
CA MET A 109 -0.60 14.70 10.38
C MET A 109 -1.26 13.42 9.84
N THR A 110 -0.72 12.88 8.75
CA THR A 110 -1.14 11.60 8.19
C THR A 110 -0.50 10.47 8.97
N GLU A 111 -1.27 9.50 9.45
CA GLU A 111 -0.71 8.33 10.10
C GLU A 111 0.07 7.48 9.10
N ILE A 112 1.40 7.51 9.16
CA ILE A 112 2.26 6.73 8.27
C ILE A 112 2.61 5.41 8.93
N LYS A 113 2.31 4.31 8.26
CA LYS A 113 2.86 2.97 8.53
C LYS A 113 3.89 2.64 7.46
N ALA A 114 4.66 1.57 7.64
CA ALA A 114 5.66 1.20 6.64
C ALA A 114 5.76 -0.31 6.44
N TYR A 115 6.07 -0.71 5.23
CA TYR A 115 6.76 -1.95 4.95
C TYR A 115 8.26 -1.62 4.93
N ILE A 116 9.06 -2.30 5.75
CA ILE A 116 10.51 -2.14 5.70
C ILE A 116 11.07 -2.91 4.50
N ASN A 117 11.92 -2.27 3.72
CA ASN A 117 12.56 -2.94 2.59
C ASN A 117 13.53 -4.00 3.11
N LEU A 118 13.55 -5.16 2.46
CA LEU A 118 14.48 -6.25 2.77
C LEU A 118 15.93 -5.85 2.46
N ILE A 119 16.13 -4.94 1.52
CA ILE A 119 17.44 -4.39 1.20
C ILE A 119 17.73 -3.23 2.17
N PRO A 120 18.90 -3.24 2.83
CA PRO A 120 19.19 -2.33 3.94
C PRO A 120 19.03 -0.84 3.62
N GLU A 121 19.32 -0.40 2.42
CA GLU A 121 19.22 1.01 2.01
C GLU A 121 17.81 1.44 1.58
N GLY A 122 16.88 0.50 1.42
CA GLY A 122 15.56 0.77 0.89
C GLY A 122 15.53 0.91 -0.64
N VAL A 123 14.42 1.45 -1.17
CA VAL A 123 14.24 1.58 -2.62
C VAL A 123 15.23 2.56 -3.23
N LYS A 124 15.89 2.14 -4.31
CA LYS A 124 16.88 2.91 -5.07
C LYS A 124 16.45 3.21 -6.52
N ALA A 125 15.16 3.32 -6.77
CA ALA A 125 14.66 3.61 -8.10
C ALA A 125 15.25 4.92 -8.65
N GLY A 126 15.77 4.89 -9.86
CA GLY A 126 16.37 6.05 -10.52
C GLY A 126 17.81 6.40 -10.09
N TYR A 127 18.43 5.67 -9.18
CA TYR A 127 19.85 5.84 -8.89
C TYR A 127 20.70 5.10 -9.93
N LYS A 128 21.90 5.63 -10.22
CA LYS A 128 22.84 5.04 -11.19
C LYS A 128 23.26 3.62 -10.80
N ARG A 129 23.45 3.37 -9.50
CA ARG A 129 23.50 2.04 -8.91
C ARG A 129 22.11 1.71 -8.41
N GLY A 130 21.36 0.93 -9.16
CA GLY A 130 20.02 0.48 -8.79
C GLY A 130 20.02 -0.38 -7.52
N GLU A 131 18.82 -0.75 -7.11
CA GLU A 131 18.59 -1.73 -6.06
C GLU A 131 19.02 -3.11 -6.55
N CYS A 132 19.71 -3.86 -5.70
CA CYS A 132 20.04 -5.27 -5.92
C CYS A 132 19.41 -6.07 -4.79
N CYS A 133 18.52 -7.00 -5.11
CA CYS A 133 17.86 -7.85 -4.12
C CYS A 133 18.69 -9.14 -3.89
N ASP A 134 19.95 -8.96 -3.49
CA ASP A 134 20.81 -10.06 -3.09
C ASP A 134 20.26 -10.70 -1.80
N PRO A 135 19.99 -12.03 -1.80
CA PRO A 135 19.52 -12.72 -0.58
C PRO A 135 20.50 -12.60 0.59
N ASP A 136 21.78 -12.49 0.35
CA ASP A 136 22.81 -12.37 1.39
C ASP A 136 22.73 -11.03 2.15
N ASP A 137 22.19 -9.98 1.53
CA ASP A 137 21.96 -8.67 2.17
C ASP A 137 20.71 -8.65 3.08
N MET A 138 19.88 -9.70 3.05
CA MET A 138 18.64 -9.80 3.81
C MET A 138 18.87 -10.38 5.21
N ASP A 139 19.23 -9.53 6.16
CA ASP A 139 19.49 -9.92 7.56
C ASP A 139 18.19 -10.04 8.36
N CYS A 140 17.77 -11.29 8.59
CA CYS A 140 16.55 -11.62 9.32
C CYS A 140 16.55 -11.08 10.76
N ASP A 141 17.66 -11.18 11.47
CA ASP A 141 17.74 -10.80 12.89
C ASP A 141 17.72 -9.28 13.02
N GLN A 142 18.39 -8.57 12.14
CA GLN A 142 18.35 -7.12 12.09
C GLN A 142 16.93 -6.63 11.76
N ILE A 143 16.28 -7.20 10.75
CA ILE A 143 14.90 -6.85 10.38
C ILE A 143 13.94 -7.10 11.55
N LEU A 144 14.03 -8.27 12.21
CA LEU A 144 13.22 -8.58 13.38
C LEU A 144 13.45 -7.58 14.53
N ALA A 145 14.70 -7.12 14.74
CA ALA A 145 15.00 -6.10 15.73
C ALA A 145 14.24 -4.78 15.45
N PHE A 146 14.04 -4.41 14.16
CA PHE A 146 13.23 -3.25 13.78
C PHE A 146 11.75 -3.46 14.06
N PHE A 147 11.18 -4.65 13.83
CA PHE A 147 9.80 -4.96 14.21
C PHE A 147 9.62 -4.84 15.75
N LYS A 148 10.58 -5.32 16.53
CA LYS A 148 10.56 -5.18 18.00
C LYS A 148 10.66 -3.71 18.43
N LYS A 149 11.48 -2.90 17.75
CA LYS A 149 11.68 -1.49 18.06
C LYS A 149 10.49 -0.61 17.65
N TYR A 150 9.83 -0.93 16.54
CA TYR A 150 8.77 -0.12 15.93
C TYR A 150 7.47 -0.90 15.66
N PRO A 151 6.89 -1.61 16.65
CA PRO A 151 5.76 -2.54 16.42
C PRO A 151 4.48 -1.84 15.95
N HIS A 152 4.34 -0.54 16.23
CA HIS A 152 3.18 0.24 15.79
C HIS A 152 3.38 0.85 14.39
N ALA A 153 4.62 1.04 13.94
CA ALA A 153 4.95 1.66 12.68
C ALA A 153 5.14 0.64 11.55
N ILE A 154 5.90 -0.43 11.78
CA ILE A 154 6.19 -1.44 10.76
C ILE A 154 5.05 -2.45 10.70
N LYS A 155 4.54 -2.70 9.48
CA LYS A 155 3.41 -3.62 9.22
C LYS A 155 3.74 -4.74 8.23
N GLY A 156 4.95 -4.75 7.69
CA GLY A 156 5.37 -5.76 6.74
C GLY A 156 6.74 -5.51 6.15
N LEU A 157 7.00 -6.29 5.13
CA LEU A 157 8.24 -6.29 4.36
C LEU A 157 7.96 -5.86 2.93
N LYS A 158 8.94 -5.24 2.30
CA LYS A 158 8.94 -4.94 0.85
C LYS A 158 10.07 -5.67 0.16
N LEU A 159 9.73 -6.34 -0.95
CA LEU A 159 10.67 -6.89 -1.91
C LEU A 159 10.35 -6.34 -3.30
N ARG A 160 11.37 -6.15 -4.14
CA ARG A 160 11.18 -5.85 -5.56
C ARG A 160 11.71 -7.00 -6.41
N ILE A 161 10.84 -7.57 -7.25
CA ILE A 161 11.21 -8.55 -8.27
C ILE A 161 11.04 -7.89 -9.64
N ALA A 162 12.15 -7.63 -10.29
CA ALA A 162 12.22 -7.08 -11.62
C ALA A 162 13.58 -7.46 -12.24
N GLU A 163 13.67 -7.45 -13.57
CA GLU A 163 14.92 -7.76 -14.29
C GLU A 163 16.10 -6.95 -13.75
N GLU A 164 15.88 -5.68 -13.39
CA GLU A 164 16.93 -4.79 -12.89
C GLU A 164 17.29 -5.00 -11.40
N THR A 165 16.51 -5.75 -10.62
CA THR A 165 16.73 -5.93 -9.17
C THR A 165 17.12 -7.36 -8.79
N THR A 166 16.63 -8.37 -9.51
CA THR A 166 16.83 -9.78 -9.17
C THR A 166 17.57 -10.58 -10.23
N LYS A 167 18.20 -9.90 -11.18
CA LYS A 167 18.91 -10.55 -12.27
C LYS A 167 19.93 -11.59 -11.78
N GLY A 168 19.74 -12.81 -12.20
CA GLY A 168 20.63 -13.93 -11.88
C GLY A 168 20.34 -14.63 -10.56
N PHE A 169 19.37 -14.14 -9.77
CA PHE A 169 18.95 -14.77 -8.51
C PHE A 169 17.65 -15.58 -8.65
N GLY A 170 16.89 -15.41 -9.75
CA GLY A 170 15.61 -16.08 -9.94
C GLY A 170 14.64 -15.80 -8.80
N LEU A 171 14.06 -16.86 -8.22
CA LEU A 171 13.12 -16.78 -7.10
C LEU A 171 13.78 -16.77 -5.71
N GLU A 172 15.09 -16.97 -5.61
CA GLU A 172 15.79 -17.05 -4.32
C GLU A 172 15.57 -15.84 -3.40
N PRO A 173 15.58 -14.58 -3.89
CA PRO A 173 15.24 -13.43 -3.04
C PRO A 173 13.82 -13.52 -2.44
N LEU A 174 12.86 -14.05 -3.20
CA LEU A 174 11.50 -14.23 -2.70
C LEU A 174 11.40 -15.38 -1.70
N GLU A 175 12.08 -16.47 -1.93
CA GLU A 175 12.13 -17.60 -0.98
C GLU A 175 12.69 -17.14 0.37
N LYS A 176 13.78 -16.37 0.36
CA LYS A 176 14.36 -15.77 1.56
C LYS A 176 13.39 -14.79 2.22
N ALA A 177 12.74 -13.93 1.44
CA ALA A 177 11.74 -12.97 1.94
C ALA A 177 10.56 -13.66 2.63
N VAL A 178 10.05 -14.76 2.07
CA VAL A 178 8.99 -15.57 2.67
C VAL A 178 9.44 -16.16 4.00
N GLN A 179 10.64 -16.72 4.07
CA GLN A 179 11.20 -17.26 5.32
C GLN A 179 11.31 -16.19 6.41
N ILE A 180 11.79 -14.98 6.07
CA ILE A 180 11.86 -13.85 7.00
C ILE A 180 10.45 -13.43 7.46
N ALA A 181 9.50 -13.31 6.54
CA ALA A 181 8.13 -12.95 6.87
C ALA A 181 7.46 -13.98 7.80
N GLU A 182 7.66 -15.27 7.54
CA GLU A 182 7.15 -16.35 8.40
C GLU A 182 7.79 -16.32 9.81
N LYS A 183 9.10 -16.06 9.91
CA LYS A 183 9.79 -15.88 11.18
C LYS A 183 9.21 -14.73 11.99
N ILE A 184 8.97 -13.57 11.34
CA ILE A 184 8.39 -12.39 11.98
C ILE A 184 6.96 -12.67 12.48
N ARG A 185 6.14 -13.36 11.68
CA ARG A 185 4.79 -13.78 12.07
C ARG A 185 4.82 -14.76 13.25
N TRP A 186 5.75 -15.70 13.23
CA TRP A 186 5.94 -16.64 14.33
C TRP A 186 6.33 -15.96 15.65
N GLU A 187 7.11 -14.88 15.58
CA GLU A 187 7.45 -14.01 16.72
C GLU A 187 6.28 -13.14 17.21
N GLY A 188 5.10 -13.24 16.56
CA GLY A 188 3.87 -12.57 16.97
C GLY A 188 3.65 -11.18 16.37
N TYR A 189 4.44 -10.77 15.38
CA TYR A 189 4.26 -9.48 14.70
C TYR A 189 3.41 -9.63 13.45
N PRO A 190 2.46 -8.70 13.17
CA PRO A 190 1.79 -8.65 11.88
C PRO A 190 2.82 -8.35 10.79
N CYS A 191 2.83 -9.15 9.74
CA CYS A 191 3.78 -8.97 8.65
C CYS A 191 3.13 -9.31 7.31
N VAL A 192 2.87 -8.31 6.49
CA VAL A 192 2.54 -8.47 5.07
C VAL A 192 3.85 -8.51 4.29
N LEU A 193 4.03 -9.47 3.40
CA LEU A 193 5.10 -9.41 2.41
C LEU A 193 4.53 -8.78 1.13
N ALA A 194 4.90 -7.53 0.86
CA ALA A 194 4.50 -6.80 -0.33
C ALA A 194 5.56 -6.94 -1.42
N VAL A 195 5.20 -7.59 -2.53
CA VAL A 195 6.13 -7.89 -3.62
C VAL A 195 5.80 -7.04 -4.84
N HIS A 196 6.74 -6.16 -5.22
CA HIS A 196 6.71 -5.46 -6.48
C HIS A 196 6.97 -6.44 -7.62
N CYS A 197 6.08 -6.50 -8.59
CA CYS A 197 6.14 -7.42 -9.72
C CYS A 197 5.95 -6.64 -11.02
N ALA A 198 7.05 -6.23 -11.63
CA ALA A 198 7.03 -5.54 -12.91
C ALA A 198 8.30 -5.86 -13.70
N ASN A 199 8.19 -6.03 -15.01
CA ASN A 199 9.32 -6.43 -15.86
C ASN A 199 10.04 -7.66 -15.28
N LEU A 200 9.28 -8.73 -15.03
CA LEU A 200 9.79 -9.93 -14.36
C LEU A 200 10.87 -10.62 -15.23
N PRO A 201 11.97 -11.09 -14.64
CA PRO A 201 12.95 -11.90 -15.34
C PRO A 201 12.37 -13.30 -15.64
N GLU A 202 12.91 -13.96 -16.67
CA GLU A 202 12.43 -15.27 -17.11
C GLU A 202 12.52 -16.35 -16.02
N ASP A 203 13.51 -16.24 -15.13
CA ASP A 203 13.76 -17.17 -14.02
C ASP A 203 12.89 -16.89 -12.77
N ALA A 204 12.10 -15.81 -12.79
CA ALA A 204 11.12 -15.49 -11.74
C ALA A 204 9.72 -15.24 -12.33
N PRO A 205 9.07 -16.24 -12.94
CA PRO A 205 7.76 -16.08 -13.57
C PRO A 205 6.64 -15.84 -12.55
N ILE A 206 5.53 -15.24 -13.01
CA ILE A 206 4.32 -14.98 -12.18
C ILE A 206 3.88 -16.23 -11.42
N SER A 207 3.87 -17.39 -12.09
CA SER A 207 3.43 -18.65 -11.47
C SER A 207 4.28 -19.04 -10.28
N GLY A 208 5.61 -18.90 -10.38
CA GLY A 208 6.55 -19.17 -9.30
C GLY A 208 6.36 -18.20 -8.13
N ILE A 209 6.25 -16.90 -8.42
CA ILE A 209 5.98 -15.87 -7.40
C ILE A 209 4.70 -16.19 -6.63
N LEU A 210 3.60 -16.43 -7.35
CA LEU A 210 2.31 -16.71 -6.73
C LEU A 210 2.30 -17.99 -5.90
N GLN A 211 3.10 -19.00 -6.24
CA GLN A 211 3.22 -20.23 -5.47
C GLN A 211 3.89 -20.02 -4.11
N LEU A 212 4.88 -19.13 -4.04
CA LEU A 212 5.62 -18.84 -2.83
C LEU A 212 4.85 -17.96 -1.85
N LEU A 213 4.05 -17.01 -2.35
CA LEU A 213 3.29 -16.09 -1.51
C LEU A 213 2.28 -16.82 -0.62
N LYS A 214 2.11 -16.33 0.61
CA LYS A 214 1.22 -16.84 1.64
C LYS A 214 -0.06 -15.98 1.74
N PRO A 215 -1.16 -16.52 2.29
CA PRO A 215 -2.37 -15.73 2.55
C PRO A 215 -2.07 -14.44 3.30
N GLY A 216 -2.54 -13.31 2.78
CA GLY A 216 -2.27 -11.97 3.32
C GLY A 216 -1.04 -11.27 2.74
N ASP A 217 -0.20 -11.96 1.98
CA ASP A 217 0.85 -11.31 1.20
C ASP A 217 0.28 -10.63 -0.04
N SER A 218 0.98 -9.64 -0.58
CA SER A 218 0.49 -8.89 -1.73
C SER A 218 1.40 -8.97 -2.95
N TYR A 219 0.75 -9.12 -4.11
CA TYR A 219 1.31 -8.96 -5.45
C TYR A 219 1.00 -7.55 -5.93
N THR A 220 2.02 -6.72 -6.11
CA THR A 220 1.87 -5.29 -6.42
C THR A 220 2.13 -5.00 -7.89
N HIS A 221 1.57 -3.90 -8.39
CA HIS A 221 1.61 -3.44 -9.79
C HIS A 221 0.86 -4.34 -10.76
N LEU A 222 -0.33 -4.75 -10.34
CA LEU A 222 -1.14 -5.72 -11.06
C LEU A 222 -1.38 -5.35 -12.53
N TYR A 223 -1.51 -4.07 -12.85
CA TYR A 223 -1.83 -3.62 -14.21
C TYR A 223 -0.63 -3.11 -15.00
N GLN A 224 0.57 -3.46 -14.60
CA GLN A 224 1.78 -3.17 -15.35
C GLN A 224 1.76 -3.86 -16.73
N ASN A 225 2.57 -3.39 -17.67
CA ASN A 225 2.59 -3.86 -19.06
C ASN A 225 3.99 -4.22 -19.59
N LEU A 226 4.96 -4.39 -18.70
CA LEU A 226 6.32 -4.75 -19.06
C LEU A 226 6.57 -6.24 -18.77
N GLY A 227 7.15 -6.95 -19.71
CA GLY A 227 7.44 -8.38 -19.56
C GLY A 227 6.19 -9.23 -19.39
N GLU A 228 6.26 -10.23 -18.52
CA GLU A 228 5.11 -11.09 -18.21
C GLU A 228 4.02 -10.30 -17.46
N THR A 229 2.78 -10.39 -17.92
CA THR A 229 1.63 -9.70 -17.35
C THR A 229 0.61 -10.67 -16.78
N ILE A 230 -0.42 -10.13 -16.14
CA ILE A 230 -1.55 -10.92 -15.61
C ILE A 230 -2.37 -11.64 -16.68
N PHE A 231 -2.12 -11.38 -17.95
CA PHE A 231 -2.83 -11.98 -19.07
C PHE A 231 -2.00 -13.06 -19.77
N ASP A 232 -2.67 -14.08 -20.25
CA ASP A 232 -2.10 -15.06 -21.17
C ASP A 232 -2.09 -14.53 -22.63
N SER A 233 -1.67 -15.37 -23.57
CA SER A 233 -1.61 -15.04 -25.00
C SER A 233 -2.98 -14.69 -25.61
N ASP A 234 -4.06 -15.20 -25.03
CA ASP A 234 -5.43 -14.94 -25.45
C ASP A 234 -6.05 -13.71 -24.79
N ARG A 235 -5.27 -12.93 -24.05
CA ARG A 235 -5.74 -11.78 -23.24
C ARG A 235 -6.76 -12.17 -22.16
N LYS A 236 -6.71 -13.42 -21.68
CA LYS A 236 -7.46 -13.87 -20.51
C LYS A 236 -6.62 -13.77 -19.26
N VAL A 237 -7.23 -13.39 -18.15
CA VAL A 237 -6.53 -13.41 -16.86
C VAL A 237 -6.09 -14.83 -16.54
N ARG A 238 -4.79 -14.99 -16.29
CA ARG A 238 -4.15 -16.27 -16.00
C ARG A 238 -4.85 -16.99 -14.84
N LYS A 239 -4.95 -18.29 -14.94
CA LYS A 239 -5.60 -19.13 -13.94
C LYS A 239 -4.92 -19.02 -12.58
N GLU A 240 -3.59 -18.93 -12.57
CA GLU A 240 -2.76 -18.87 -11.38
C GLU A 240 -3.10 -17.66 -10.48
N LEU A 241 -3.44 -16.49 -11.07
CA LEU A 241 -3.90 -15.34 -10.30
C LEU A 241 -5.26 -15.56 -9.63
N ARG A 242 -6.18 -16.22 -10.34
CA ARG A 242 -7.49 -16.57 -9.78
C ARG A 242 -7.37 -17.55 -8.61
N ASP A 243 -6.50 -18.54 -8.75
CA ASP A 243 -6.23 -19.53 -7.71
C ASP A 243 -5.48 -18.91 -6.51
N ALA A 244 -4.52 -18.03 -6.77
CA ALA A 244 -3.83 -17.26 -5.73
C ALA A 244 -4.80 -16.38 -4.93
N ARG A 245 -5.74 -15.70 -5.60
CA ARG A 245 -6.80 -14.93 -4.92
C ARG A 245 -7.65 -15.81 -3.99
N LYS A 246 -8.03 -17.02 -4.42
CA LYS A 246 -8.78 -17.96 -3.58
C LYS A 246 -8.00 -18.39 -2.35
N ARG A 247 -6.67 -18.48 -2.46
CA ARG A 247 -5.78 -18.76 -1.32
C ARG A 247 -5.61 -17.56 -0.37
N GLY A 248 -6.10 -16.39 -0.72
CA GLY A 248 -6.00 -15.18 0.11
C GLY A 248 -4.81 -14.29 -0.21
N ILE A 249 -4.17 -14.44 -1.38
CA ILE A 249 -3.17 -13.48 -1.85
C ILE A 249 -3.90 -12.19 -2.23
N LEU A 250 -3.36 -11.08 -1.78
CA LEU A 250 -3.85 -9.74 -2.07
C LEU A 250 -3.23 -9.23 -3.36
N PHE A 251 -3.99 -8.42 -4.10
CA PHE A 251 -3.50 -7.80 -5.31
C PHE A 251 -3.62 -6.29 -5.20
N GLU A 252 -2.52 -5.60 -5.44
CA GLU A 252 -2.44 -4.15 -5.34
C GLU A 252 -2.26 -3.53 -6.73
N THR A 253 -2.92 -2.40 -6.95
CA THR A 253 -2.70 -1.62 -8.16
C THR A 253 -1.32 -0.98 -8.14
N GLY A 254 -0.94 -0.35 -7.04
CA GLY A 254 0.36 0.29 -6.85
C GLY A 254 0.75 1.16 -8.03
N ASN A 255 -0.17 1.98 -8.51
CA ASN A 255 0.01 2.71 -9.76
C ASN A 255 1.18 3.69 -9.69
N GLY A 256 2.22 3.42 -10.44
CA GLY A 256 3.34 4.33 -10.65
C GLY A 256 3.39 4.82 -12.10
N SER A 257 4.30 5.73 -12.43
CA SER A 257 4.44 6.28 -13.79
C SER A 257 4.73 5.22 -14.85
N ILE A 258 5.36 4.12 -14.47
CA ILE A 258 5.80 3.04 -15.39
C ILE A 258 5.11 1.69 -15.12
N HIS A 259 4.28 1.61 -14.08
CA HIS A 259 3.64 0.34 -13.66
C HIS A 259 2.12 0.37 -13.88
N TRP A 260 1.68 1.09 -14.92
CA TRP A 260 0.27 1.34 -15.17
C TRP A 260 -0.08 1.20 -16.64
N SER A 261 -1.11 0.43 -16.92
CA SER A 261 -1.66 0.24 -18.26
C SER A 261 -3.18 0.29 -18.23
N ILE A 262 -3.75 1.35 -18.83
CA ILE A 262 -5.20 1.48 -18.98
C ILE A 262 -5.80 0.29 -19.74
N PRO A 263 -5.21 -0.20 -20.86
CA PRO A 263 -5.69 -1.41 -21.52
C PRO A 263 -5.75 -2.63 -20.58
N ASN A 264 -4.69 -2.86 -19.78
CA ASN A 264 -4.68 -3.98 -18.83
C ASN A 264 -5.76 -3.84 -17.74
N LEU A 265 -5.93 -2.64 -17.19
CA LEU A 265 -7.03 -2.37 -16.24
C LEU A 265 -8.40 -2.64 -16.88
N THR A 266 -8.63 -2.11 -18.09
CA THR A 266 -9.91 -2.25 -18.78
C THR A 266 -10.25 -3.71 -19.07
N ASP A 267 -9.27 -4.49 -19.52
CA ASP A 267 -9.48 -5.91 -19.80
C ASP A 267 -9.67 -6.71 -18.52
N ALA A 268 -8.95 -6.40 -17.45
CA ALA A 268 -9.17 -7.02 -16.14
C ALA A 268 -10.59 -6.71 -15.60
N TYR A 269 -11.05 -5.48 -15.76
CA TYR A 269 -12.41 -5.07 -15.39
C TYR A 269 -13.47 -5.88 -16.11
N LYS A 270 -13.36 -6.04 -17.43
CA LYS A 270 -14.28 -6.85 -18.25
C LYS A 270 -14.34 -8.32 -17.81
N THR A 271 -13.27 -8.84 -17.23
CA THR A 271 -13.18 -10.25 -16.79
C THR A 271 -13.60 -10.48 -15.35
N ALA A 272 -14.18 -9.47 -14.68
CA ALA A 272 -14.51 -9.46 -13.24
C ALA A 272 -13.32 -9.77 -12.32
N PHE A 273 -12.09 -9.55 -12.80
CA PHE A 273 -10.87 -9.65 -12.00
C PHE A 273 -10.49 -8.29 -11.36
N SER A 274 -11.38 -7.32 -11.40
CA SER A 274 -11.16 -5.93 -10.97
C SER A 274 -11.39 -5.68 -9.48
N ARG A 275 -11.88 -6.65 -8.70
CA ARG A 275 -12.03 -6.47 -7.24
C ARG A 275 -10.67 -6.60 -6.57
N ILE A 276 -9.99 -5.49 -6.44
CA ILE A 276 -8.64 -5.34 -5.92
C ILE A 276 -8.71 -4.38 -4.76
N LEU A 277 -7.81 -4.52 -3.81
CA LEU A 277 -7.49 -3.42 -2.92
C LEU A 277 -7.05 -2.24 -3.79
N SER A 278 -7.97 -1.30 -4.02
CA SER A 278 -7.64 -0.10 -4.77
C SER A 278 -6.84 0.79 -3.84
N VAL A 279 -5.69 1.15 -4.30
CA VAL A 279 -4.86 2.15 -3.67
C VAL A 279 -5.06 3.42 -4.48
N PRO A 280 -5.46 4.53 -3.88
CA PRO A 280 -5.40 5.81 -4.56
C PRO A 280 -3.96 6.05 -4.99
N MET A 281 -3.80 6.36 -6.25
CA MET A 281 -2.49 6.55 -6.87
C MET A 281 -2.02 7.96 -6.71
N GLN A 282 -0.80 8.15 -6.17
CA GLN A 282 -0.23 9.48 -6.25
C GLN A 282 1.26 9.71 -6.18
N CYS A 283 2.10 8.74 -6.29
CA CYS A 283 3.54 9.01 -6.39
C CYS A 283 3.98 9.68 -7.70
N CYS A 284 3.09 10.00 -8.65
CA CYS A 284 3.52 10.22 -10.03
C CYS A 284 3.26 11.58 -10.65
N ASN A 285 2.68 12.53 -9.93
CA ASN A 285 2.50 13.87 -10.50
C ASN A 285 3.73 14.79 -10.41
N LEU A 286 4.86 14.32 -9.91
CA LEU A 286 6.09 15.12 -9.84
C LEU A 286 6.80 15.29 -11.18
N PHE A 287 6.43 14.56 -12.22
CA PHE A 287 6.99 14.69 -13.56
C PHE A 287 5.94 15.13 -14.59
N GLY A 288 5.28 16.24 -14.32
CA GLY A 288 4.59 17.11 -15.25
C GLY A 288 4.09 16.49 -16.56
N LYS A 289 3.01 15.69 -16.55
CA LYS A 289 2.06 15.58 -17.66
C LYS A 289 0.69 15.21 -17.10
N ASN A 290 -0.29 16.06 -17.41
CA ASN A 290 -1.69 15.90 -17.08
C ASN A 290 -2.23 14.53 -17.48
N HIS A 291 -2.39 13.62 -16.52
CA HIS A 291 -3.28 12.49 -16.68
C HIS A 291 -4.46 12.66 -15.70
N PRO A 292 -5.69 12.58 -16.17
CA PRO A 292 -6.84 12.70 -15.30
C PRO A 292 -6.85 11.52 -14.34
N SER A 293 -6.76 11.83 -13.05
CA SER A 293 -7.05 10.88 -11.99
C SER A 293 -8.52 10.48 -12.08
N VAL A 294 -8.79 9.30 -12.60
CA VAL A 294 -10.14 8.72 -12.52
C VAL A 294 -10.27 8.08 -11.17
N CYS A 295 -10.60 8.86 -10.16
CA CYS A 295 -11.21 8.38 -8.95
C CYS A 295 -12.71 8.69 -9.07
N SER A 296 -13.44 7.91 -9.88
CA SER A 296 -14.89 7.85 -9.82
C SER A 296 -15.26 6.51 -9.16
N MET A 297 -15.64 6.58 -7.89
CA MET A 297 -16.50 5.54 -7.33
C MET A 297 -17.85 5.63 -8.07
N GLN A 298 -18.14 4.70 -8.92
CA GLN A 298 -19.48 4.28 -9.31
C GLN A 298 -19.71 2.87 -8.81
#